data_5982ff0821d47bdac08d7c750ee2c448
#
_entry.id   5982ff0821d47bdac08d7c750ee2c448
#
_cell.length_a   1.000
_cell.length_b   1.000
_cell.length_c   1.000
_cell.angle_alpha   90.00
_cell.angle_beta   90.00
_cell.angle_gamma   90.00
#
_symmetry.space_group_name_H-M   'P 1'
#
loop_
_entity.id
_entity.type
_entity.pdbx_description
1 polymer ?
#
loop_
_entity_poly.entity_id
_entity_poly.type
_entity_poly.pdbx_seq_one_letter_code
_entity_poly.pdbx_strand_id
1 'polypeptide(L)'
;MKTKNLLKLATLSVITLFLGVIQSCSPEQAESGGQLYDLGTGMESRSISFENPTGEPGQGGQAESNLGVGRKGFPAKGIAPGETVVLCDIAGAGTIRHIWMTGGFKDRTEALRSMVVRAYWENQEHPSVECPLGDFMGSAHAKANSYQSAVHSVGERASLNIWLPMPFNEHAKMTLTNDGDENITLFYQIDYTIGDRHPEKLGRLHVCFVRENPTTLTTDFEILPKRIGEGRFIGTVLGVRTLEGNWWGEGEVKIFMDGDTEFPTICGTGSEDYVCVSYGMQQTPFFYHGCSWNKDGFISMYRWHLPDPIYWKKECRITIQQIGWSREYVEETGSALYERKDDWSSATFWYEPLPSAKLPEFPDLESRVANLWEEPEE
;
A
#
# COMPACT_ATOMS: atom_id res chain seq x y z
N MET A 1 31.80 -90.39 33.28
CA MET A 1 31.89 -89.17 34.12
C MET A 1 31.61 -87.95 33.25
N LYS A 2 30.49 -87.35 33.51
CA LYS A 2 30.01 -86.03 33.15
C LYS A 2 30.30 -85.46 31.72
N THR A 3 29.37 -85.77 30.84
CA THR A 3 29.13 -85.09 29.57
C THR A 3 28.33 -83.77 29.77
N LYS A 4 28.80 -82.67 29.29
CA LYS A 4 28.05 -81.43 29.26
C LYS A 4 27.46 -81.26 27.85
N ASN A 5 26.14 -81.24 27.77
CA ASN A 5 25.40 -80.87 26.57
C ASN A 5 25.44 -79.40 26.42
N LEU A 6 25.89 -78.88 25.24
CA LEU A 6 25.71 -77.51 24.81
C LEU A 6 24.48 -77.49 23.90
N LEU A 7 23.47 -76.81 24.39
CA LEU A 7 22.29 -76.37 23.60
C LEU A 7 22.66 -75.19 22.77
N LYS A 8 22.61 -75.26 21.45
CA LYS A 8 22.72 -74.11 20.55
C LYS A 8 21.33 -73.52 20.39
N LEU A 9 21.15 -72.29 20.90
CA LEU A 9 20.02 -71.47 20.61
C LEU A 9 20.28 -70.75 19.25
N ALA A 10 19.44 -71.02 18.28
CA ALA A 10 19.40 -70.32 17.04
C ALA A 10 18.51 -69.08 17.24
N THR A 11 19.11 -67.87 17.25
CA THR A 11 18.41 -66.63 17.23
C THR A 11 18.05 -66.26 15.81
N LEU A 12 16.75 -66.32 15.51
CA LEU A 12 16.18 -65.84 14.24
C LEU A 12 16.05 -64.29 14.31
N SER A 13 16.96 -63.58 13.64
CA SER A 13 16.84 -62.11 13.52
C SER A 13 15.84 -61.78 12.41
N VAL A 14 14.65 -61.26 12.78
CA VAL A 14 13.70 -60.67 11.86
C VAL A 14 14.19 -59.26 11.59
N ILE A 15 14.73 -59.04 10.41
CA ILE A 15 15.04 -57.69 9.89
C ILE A 15 13.74 -57.14 9.33
N THR A 16 13.06 -56.32 10.11
CA THR A 16 11.94 -55.50 9.64
C THR A 16 12.51 -54.35 8.83
N LEU A 17 12.38 -54.40 7.51
CA LEU A 17 12.74 -53.33 6.61
C LEU A 17 11.68 -52.20 6.73
N PHE A 18 11.95 -51.19 7.55
CA PHE A 18 11.21 -49.93 7.49
C PHE A 18 11.62 -49.17 6.23
N LEU A 19 10.85 -49.32 5.15
CA LEU A 19 10.86 -48.34 4.07
C LEU A 19 10.26 -47.03 4.61
N GLY A 20 11.11 -46.20 5.18
CA GLY A 20 10.77 -44.79 5.44
C GLY A 20 10.59 -44.10 4.10
N VAL A 21 9.36 -43.84 3.73
CA VAL A 21 9.04 -42.83 2.72
C VAL A 21 9.52 -41.48 3.29
N ILE A 22 10.72 -41.09 2.93
CA ILE A 22 11.18 -39.73 3.12
C ILE A 22 10.38 -38.90 2.11
N GLN A 23 9.21 -38.43 2.54
CA GLN A 23 8.51 -37.38 1.89
C GLN A 23 9.37 -36.14 2.09
N SER A 24 10.23 -35.84 1.12
CA SER A 24 10.92 -34.59 1.08
C SER A 24 9.87 -33.50 0.92
N CYS A 25 9.44 -32.90 2.02
CA CYS A 25 8.87 -31.56 1.99
C CYS A 25 9.99 -30.63 1.52
N SER A 26 10.11 -30.46 0.22
CA SER A 26 10.71 -29.28 -0.31
C SER A 26 9.83 -28.10 0.17
N PRO A 27 10.38 -27.10 0.85
CA PRO A 27 9.64 -25.85 0.99
C PRO A 27 9.58 -25.27 -0.40
N GLU A 28 8.52 -25.53 -1.13
CA GLU A 28 8.11 -24.71 -2.24
C GLU A 28 7.76 -23.34 -1.66
N GLN A 29 8.79 -22.52 -1.43
CA GLN A 29 8.60 -21.09 -1.39
C GLN A 29 8.19 -20.72 -2.82
N ALA A 30 6.89 -20.58 -3.01
CA ALA A 30 6.34 -19.89 -4.14
C ALA A 30 6.74 -18.41 -4.03
N GLU A 31 8.00 -18.10 -4.35
CA GLU A 31 8.39 -16.77 -4.76
C GLU A 31 7.64 -16.51 -6.07
N SER A 32 6.64 -15.64 -6.02
CA SER A 32 5.93 -15.17 -7.20
C SER A 32 6.91 -14.37 -8.07
N GLY A 33 7.63 -15.06 -8.95
CA GLY A 33 8.60 -14.44 -9.83
C GLY A 33 9.81 -15.31 -10.19
N GLY A 34 9.99 -16.48 -9.58
CA GLY A 34 11.14 -17.36 -9.87
C GLY A 34 12.50 -16.71 -9.58
N GLN A 35 13.59 -17.46 -9.74
CA GLN A 35 14.93 -16.87 -9.75
C GLN A 35 15.06 -15.99 -11.00
N LEU A 36 15.80 -14.87 -10.92
CA LEU A 36 15.97 -13.91 -12.02
C LEU A 36 16.44 -14.56 -13.35
N TYR A 37 17.07 -15.70 -13.27
CA TYR A 37 17.59 -16.46 -14.42
C TYR A 37 16.68 -17.64 -14.83
N ASP A 38 15.52 -17.83 -14.18
CA ASP A 38 14.54 -18.85 -14.57
C ASP A 38 13.70 -18.35 -15.76
N LEU A 39 13.89 -18.96 -16.92
CA LEU A 39 13.16 -18.67 -18.14
C LEU A 39 11.93 -19.59 -18.33
N GLY A 40 11.74 -20.58 -17.44
CA GLY A 40 10.67 -21.58 -17.53
C GLY A 40 9.35 -21.19 -16.85
N THR A 41 9.17 -19.93 -16.46
CA THR A 41 8.02 -19.49 -15.65
C THR A 41 6.67 -19.55 -16.39
N GLY A 42 6.69 -19.51 -17.72
CA GLY A 42 5.46 -19.40 -18.55
C GLY A 42 4.82 -18.01 -18.52
N MET A 43 5.37 -17.06 -17.79
CA MET A 43 4.88 -15.68 -17.76
C MET A 43 5.31 -14.91 -19.01
N GLU A 44 4.47 -13.99 -19.44
CA GLU A 44 4.75 -13.06 -20.54
C GLU A 44 4.72 -11.62 -20.00
N SER A 45 5.76 -10.84 -20.35
CA SER A 45 5.82 -9.42 -19.98
C SER A 45 4.95 -8.58 -20.90
N ARG A 46 4.22 -7.63 -20.33
CA ARG A 46 3.36 -6.67 -21.00
C ARG A 46 3.52 -5.28 -20.39
N SER A 47 3.17 -4.26 -21.15
CA SER A 47 3.10 -2.89 -20.68
C SER A 47 1.94 -2.15 -21.32
N ILE A 48 1.22 -1.36 -20.55
CA ILE A 48 0.16 -0.47 -20.99
C ILE A 48 0.58 0.99 -20.81
N SER A 49 0.36 1.79 -21.83
CA SER A 49 0.53 3.24 -21.84
C SER A 49 -0.35 3.83 -22.93
N PHE A 50 -0.38 5.15 -23.11
CA PHE A 50 -1.08 5.73 -24.25
C PHE A 50 -0.49 5.31 -25.60
N GLU A 51 0.79 4.92 -25.68
CA GLU A 51 1.41 4.36 -26.90
C GLU A 51 1.05 2.89 -27.16
N ASN A 52 0.55 2.15 -26.14
CA ASN A 52 -0.02 0.81 -26.26
C ASN A 52 -1.18 0.65 -25.25
N PRO A 53 -2.37 1.18 -25.52
CA PRO A 53 -3.46 1.23 -24.54
C PRO A 53 -4.08 -0.14 -24.21
N THR A 54 -3.85 -1.15 -25.03
CA THR A 54 -4.35 -2.52 -24.80
C THR A 54 -3.33 -3.45 -24.15
N GLY A 55 -2.03 -3.10 -24.19
CA GLY A 55 -0.94 -3.98 -23.77
C GLY A 55 -0.71 -5.18 -24.68
N GLU A 56 -1.40 -5.27 -25.83
CA GLU A 56 -1.29 -6.39 -26.75
C GLU A 56 0.07 -6.44 -27.47
N PRO A 57 0.58 -7.64 -27.75
CA PRO A 57 1.83 -7.82 -28.47
C PRO A 57 1.83 -7.13 -29.84
N GLY A 58 2.89 -6.37 -30.12
CA GLY A 58 3.08 -5.71 -31.41
C GLY A 58 2.13 -4.54 -31.69
N GLN A 59 1.38 -4.05 -30.69
CA GLN A 59 0.43 -2.95 -30.85
C GLN A 59 0.96 -1.59 -30.38
N GLY A 60 2.16 -1.54 -29.84
CA GLY A 60 2.76 -0.29 -29.35
C GLY A 60 3.29 0.62 -30.44
N GLY A 61 3.26 1.95 -30.20
CA GLY A 61 3.90 2.96 -31.03
C GLY A 61 3.28 3.15 -32.43
N GLN A 62 2.01 2.88 -32.61
CA GLN A 62 1.33 3.01 -33.93
C GLN A 62 0.96 4.45 -34.28
N ALA A 63 0.85 5.32 -33.32
CA ALA A 63 0.50 6.71 -33.53
C ALA A 63 1.62 7.45 -34.26
N GLU A 64 1.25 8.47 -35.04
CA GLU A 64 2.14 9.30 -35.82
C GLU A 64 2.42 10.63 -35.11
N SER A 65 3.69 11.06 -35.15
CA SER A 65 4.11 12.40 -34.80
C SER A 65 4.67 13.13 -36.02
N ASN A 66 5.14 14.36 -35.85
CA ASN A 66 5.89 15.10 -36.88
C ASN A 66 7.16 14.38 -37.35
N LEU A 67 7.61 13.33 -36.65
CA LEU A 67 8.78 12.52 -36.99
C LEU A 67 8.37 11.22 -37.72
N GLY A 68 7.06 10.98 -37.90
CA GLY A 68 6.49 9.80 -38.56
C GLY A 68 5.88 8.81 -37.57
N VAL A 69 5.37 7.70 -38.14
CA VAL A 69 4.75 6.61 -37.40
C VAL A 69 5.79 5.91 -36.50
N GLY A 70 5.38 5.53 -35.29
CA GLY A 70 6.25 4.85 -34.32
C GLY A 70 7.29 5.77 -33.66
N ARG A 71 7.08 7.07 -33.73
CA ARG A 71 8.01 8.06 -33.19
C ARG A 71 7.32 9.00 -32.22
N LYS A 72 6.91 8.45 -31.04
CA LYS A 72 6.29 9.21 -29.95
C LYS A 72 5.02 9.93 -30.38
N GLY A 73 4.09 9.19 -31.02
CA GLY A 73 2.88 9.79 -31.59
C GLY A 73 1.79 10.10 -30.57
N PHE A 74 1.70 9.32 -29.47
CA PHE A 74 0.71 9.53 -28.42
C PHE A 74 1.23 9.24 -27.02
N PRO A 75 2.25 9.99 -26.54
CA PRO A 75 2.91 9.70 -25.25
C PRO A 75 2.09 10.12 -24.02
N ALA A 76 1.13 11.02 -24.20
CA ALA A 76 0.34 11.62 -23.13
C ALA A 76 -1.04 12.01 -23.58
N LYS A 77 -1.95 12.18 -22.62
CA LYS A 77 -3.31 12.68 -22.83
C LYS A 77 -3.66 13.74 -21.78
N GLY A 78 -4.37 14.79 -22.18
CA GLY A 78 -5.06 15.68 -21.26
C GLY A 78 -6.33 15.02 -20.75
N ILE A 79 -6.52 15.04 -19.44
CA ILE A 79 -7.72 14.53 -18.75
C ILE A 79 -8.53 15.74 -18.30
N ALA A 80 -9.69 15.93 -18.92
CA ALA A 80 -10.55 17.08 -18.63
C ALA A 80 -11.22 16.95 -17.25
N PRO A 81 -11.70 18.06 -16.66
CA PRO A 81 -12.55 18.03 -15.47
C PRO A 81 -13.71 17.04 -15.60
N GLY A 82 -13.92 16.20 -14.60
CA GLY A 82 -14.95 15.16 -14.58
C GLY A 82 -14.66 13.95 -15.47
N GLU A 83 -13.58 13.93 -16.25
CA GLU A 83 -13.25 12.81 -17.13
C GLU A 83 -12.65 11.64 -16.33
N THR A 84 -13.12 10.43 -16.66
CA THR A 84 -12.51 9.18 -16.21
C THR A 84 -11.84 8.48 -17.39
N VAL A 85 -10.55 8.18 -17.25
CA VAL A 85 -9.81 7.37 -18.24
C VAL A 85 -9.57 5.98 -17.70
N VAL A 86 -9.67 4.97 -18.56
CA VAL A 86 -9.25 3.60 -18.26
C VAL A 86 -7.73 3.54 -18.47
N LEU A 87 -7.01 3.22 -17.38
CA LEU A 87 -5.56 3.05 -17.43
C LEU A 87 -5.16 1.65 -17.89
N CYS A 88 -5.90 0.63 -17.46
CA CYS A 88 -5.78 -0.74 -17.93
C CYS A 88 -7.11 -1.48 -17.77
N ASP A 89 -7.28 -2.49 -18.65
CA ASP A 89 -8.42 -3.42 -18.63
C ASP A 89 -7.88 -4.76 -19.16
N ILE A 90 -7.46 -5.65 -18.22
CA ILE A 90 -6.63 -6.81 -18.50
C ILE A 90 -7.41 -8.07 -18.14
N ALA A 91 -7.62 -8.97 -19.11
CA ALA A 91 -8.21 -10.28 -18.89
C ALA A 91 -7.14 -11.37 -18.72
N GLY A 92 -7.47 -12.42 -17.95
CA GLY A 92 -6.59 -13.55 -17.66
C GLY A 92 -5.84 -13.42 -16.32
N ALA A 93 -5.06 -14.43 -15.98
CA ALA A 93 -4.26 -14.42 -14.75
C ALA A 93 -2.97 -13.63 -14.92
N GLY A 94 -2.69 -12.70 -14.04
CA GLY A 94 -1.54 -11.83 -14.13
C GLY A 94 -1.22 -11.08 -12.83
N THR A 95 -0.16 -10.28 -12.90
CA THR A 95 0.26 -9.40 -11.80
C THR A 95 0.72 -8.06 -12.35
N ILE A 96 0.07 -6.95 -11.94
CA ILE A 96 0.65 -5.62 -12.14
C ILE A 96 1.84 -5.51 -11.17
N ARG A 97 3.01 -5.19 -11.73
CA ARG A 97 4.28 -5.20 -10.99
C ARG A 97 4.84 -3.82 -10.72
N HIS A 98 4.52 -2.89 -11.60
CA HIS A 98 5.00 -1.53 -11.52
C HIS A 98 4.02 -0.58 -12.20
N ILE A 99 3.82 0.58 -11.58
CA ILE A 99 3.09 1.69 -12.18
C ILE A 99 3.98 2.92 -12.07
N TRP A 100 4.22 3.57 -13.20
CA TRP A 100 4.84 4.88 -13.28
C TRP A 100 3.85 5.90 -13.79
N MET A 101 3.81 7.06 -13.17
CA MET A 101 3.00 8.19 -13.61
C MET A 101 3.75 9.50 -13.45
N THR A 102 3.50 10.43 -14.36
CA THR A 102 3.88 11.84 -14.23
C THR A 102 2.93 12.71 -15.05
N GLY A 103 2.98 14.03 -14.83
CA GLY A 103 2.07 14.92 -15.55
C GLY A 103 2.13 16.36 -15.11
N GLY A 104 1.06 17.10 -15.35
CA GLY A 104 0.90 18.47 -14.94
C GLY A 104 0.68 18.71 -13.44
N PHE A 105 1.33 17.89 -12.59
CA PHE A 105 1.13 17.90 -11.13
C PHE A 105 2.06 18.89 -10.40
N LYS A 106 3.18 19.28 -11.02
CA LYS A 106 4.26 20.02 -10.37
C LYS A 106 3.83 21.39 -9.84
N ASP A 107 3.05 22.10 -10.61
CA ASP A 107 2.67 23.49 -10.31
C ASP A 107 1.20 23.62 -9.87
N ARG A 108 0.55 22.48 -9.54
CA ARG A 108 -0.86 22.37 -9.19
C ARG A 108 -1.02 21.53 -7.93
N THR A 109 -0.99 22.21 -6.81
CA THR A 109 -0.94 21.58 -5.47
C THR A 109 -2.10 20.63 -5.25
N GLU A 110 -3.31 20.95 -5.76
CA GLU A 110 -4.49 20.12 -5.55
C GLU A 110 -4.58 18.92 -6.49
N ALA A 111 -3.88 18.96 -7.65
CA ALA A 111 -4.04 17.92 -8.68
C ALA A 111 -3.78 16.50 -8.16
N LEU A 112 -2.80 16.31 -7.29
CA LEU A 112 -2.50 15.00 -6.70
C LEU A 112 -3.57 14.49 -5.72
N ARG A 113 -4.46 15.35 -5.21
CA ARG A 113 -5.62 14.96 -4.39
C ARG A 113 -6.94 14.99 -5.13
N SER A 114 -7.06 15.76 -6.21
CA SER A 114 -8.24 15.79 -7.08
C SER A 114 -8.26 14.64 -8.08
N MET A 115 -7.09 14.13 -8.50
CA MET A 115 -7.00 12.93 -9.33
C MET A 115 -7.21 11.67 -8.49
N VAL A 116 -8.17 10.80 -8.87
CA VAL A 116 -8.55 9.62 -8.10
C VAL A 116 -8.26 8.34 -8.87
N VAL A 117 -7.42 7.48 -8.28
CA VAL A 117 -7.14 6.13 -8.75
C VAL A 117 -8.18 5.17 -8.19
N ARG A 118 -8.77 4.34 -9.06
CA ARG A 118 -9.61 3.21 -8.68
C ARG A 118 -9.10 1.93 -9.34
N ALA A 119 -9.13 0.82 -8.60
CA ALA A 119 -8.86 -0.50 -9.16
C ALA A 119 -9.95 -1.50 -8.77
N TYR A 120 -10.26 -2.36 -9.73
CA TYR A 120 -11.29 -3.40 -9.63
C TYR A 120 -10.66 -4.73 -10.02
N TRP A 121 -10.77 -5.72 -9.14
CA TRP A 121 -10.25 -7.06 -9.37
C TRP A 121 -11.39 -8.04 -9.59
N GLU A 122 -11.16 -9.01 -10.47
CA GLU A 122 -12.05 -10.16 -10.73
C GLU A 122 -13.50 -9.74 -11.07
N ASN A 123 -13.66 -8.66 -11.82
CA ASN A 123 -14.97 -8.10 -12.21
C ASN A 123 -15.88 -7.67 -11.03
N GLN A 124 -15.33 -7.41 -9.85
CA GLN A 124 -16.07 -6.88 -8.70
C GLN A 124 -16.67 -5.50 -9.06
N GLU A 125 -17.93 -5.24 -8.72
CA GLU A 125 -18.65 -4.01 -9.10
C GLU A 125 -18.13 -2.76 -8.38
N HIS A 126 -17.68 -2.91 -7.13
CA HIS A 126 -17.10 -1.81 -6.35
C HIS A 126 -15.56 -1.87 -6.35
N PRO A 127 -14.89 -0.72 -6.22
CA PRO A 127 -13.44 -0.70 -6.23
C PRO A 127 -12.85 -1.40 -5.00
N SER A 128 -11.72 -2.07 -5.18
CA SER A 128 -10.82 -2.52 -4.11
C SER A 128 -9.75 -1.48 -3.79
N VAL A 129 -9.45 -0.58 -4.71
CA VAL A 129 -8.57 0.58 -4.52
C VAL A 129 -9.38 1.82 -4.84
N GLU A 130 -9.43 2.77 -3.91
CA GLU A 130 -10.00 4.10 -4.11
C GLU A 130 -9.20 5.10 -3.28
N CYS A 131 -8.38 5.91 -3.97
CA CYS A 131 -7.41 6.76 -3.30
C CYS A 131 -7.04 7.95 -4.20
N PRO A 132 -6.77 9.14 -3.62
CA PRO A 132 -6.14 10.21 -4.37
C PRO A 132 -4.79 9.78 -4.93
N LEU A 133 -4.47 10.23 -6.15
CA LEU A 133 -3.26 9.81 -6.86
C LEU A 133 -1.98 10.03 -6.05
N GLY A 134 -1.85 11.20 -5.41
CA GLY A 134 -0.67 11.52 -4.61
C GLY A 134 -0.48 10.58 -3.44
N ASP A 135 -1.54 10.36 -2.67
CA ASP A 135 -1.51 9.50 -1.48
C ASP A 135 -1.30 8.02 -1.88
N PHE A 136 -1.93 7.56 -2.97
CA PHE A 136 -1.68 6.23 -3.55
C PHE A 136 -0.22 6.04 -3.98
N MET A 137 0.41 7.08 -4.51
CA MET A 137 1.80 7.08 -4.97
C MET A 137 2.82 7.53 -3.90
N GLY A 138 2.40 7.58 -2.64
CA GLY A 138 3.29 7.84 -1.50
C GLY A 138 3.53 9.31 -1.17
N SER A 139 2.72 10.22 -1.69
CA SER A 139 2.86 11.67 -1.50
C SER A 139 1.64 12.24 -0.79
N ALA A 140 1.65 12.26 0.55
CA ALA A 140 0.59 12.91 1.31
C ALA A 140 0.55 14.44 1.03
N HIS A 141 -0.56 15.08 1.40
CA HIS A 141 -0.81 16.52 1.25
C HIS A 141 -0.69 17.02 -0.20
N ALA A 142 -0.93 16.17 -1.20
CA ALA A 142 -0.79 16.52 -2.62
C ALA A 142 0.59 17.06 -3.01
N LYS A 143 1.65 16.72 -2.28
CA LYS A 143 3.01 17.20 -2.55
C LYS A 143 3.96 16.08 -2.90
N ALA A 144 4.38 16.06 -4.16
CA ALA A 144 5.47 15.20 -4.59
C ALA A 144 6.80 15.74 -4.03
N ASN A 145 7.35 15.07 -3.05
CA ASN A 145 8.69 15.30 -2.51
C ASN A 145 9.59 14.11 -2.84
N SER A 146 10.87 14.39 -3.11
CA SER A 146 11.81 13.37 -3.54
C SER A 146 12.16 12.40 -2.41
N TYR A 147 11.81 11.13 -2.56
CA TYR A 147 12.24 10.05 -1.66
C TYR A 147 12.10 8.68 -2.32
N GLN A 148 12.65 7.66 -1.65
CA GLN A 148 12.52 6.26 -2.03
C GLN A 148 12.23 5.40 -0.81
N SER A 149 11.34 4.42 -0.98
CA SER A 149 11.03 3.35 -0.01
C SER A 149 11.02 1.99 -0.72
N ALA A 150 10.67 0.93 0.03
CA ALA A 150 10.47 -0.41 -0.54
C ALA A 150 9.29 -0.49 -1.53
N VAL A 151 8.34 0.43 -1.44
CA VAL A 151 7.08 0.42 -2.21
C VAL A 151 7.03 1.57 -3.21
N HIS A 152 7.49 2.75 -2.83
CA HIS A 152 7.40 3.94 -3.66
C HIS A 152 8.76 4.56 -3.97
N SER A 153 8.85 5.23 -5.12
CA SER A 153 9.80 6.31 -5.29
C SER A 153 9.14 7.52 -5.96
N VAL A 154 9.46 8.68 -5.43
CA VAL A 154 8.94 9.97 -5.89
C VAL A 154 10.11 10.86 -6.29
N GLY A 155 10.10 11.39 -7.49
CA GLY A 155 11.11 12.34 -7.97
C GLY A 155 10.63 13.80 -7.81
N GLU A 156 11.57 14.74 -7.79
CA GLU A 156 11.35 16.18 -7.59
C GLU A 156 10.32 16.82 -8.55
N ARG A 157 10.13 16.22 -9.72
CA ARG A 157 9.17 16.68 -10.74
C ARG A 157 7.93 15.80 -10.84
N ALA A 158 7.51 15.22 -9.71
CA ALA A 158 6.38 14.29 -9.63
C ALA A 158 6.52 13.11 -10.60
N SER A 159 7.71 12.50 -10.63
CA SER A 159 7.88 11.15 -11.16
C SER A 159 7.43 10.18 -10.07
N LEU A 160 6.25 9.61 -10.23
CA LEU A 160 5.57 8.79 -9.22
C LEU A 160 5.70 7.32 -9.60
N ASN A 161 6.15 6.49 -8.67
CA ASN A 161 6.33 5.05 -8.91
C ASN A 161 5.83 4.23 -7.73
N ILE A 162 5.19 3.09 -8.04
CA ILE A 162 4.82 2.06 -7.06
C ILE A 162 5.17 0.67 -7.60
N TRP A 163 5.85 -0.16 -6.77
CA TRP A 163 6.24 -1.55 -7.07
C TRP A 163 5.50 -2.60 -6.26
N LEU A 164 4.41 -2.25 -5.59
CA LEU A 164 3.63 -3.22 -4.84
C LEU A 164 2.91 -4.18 -5.80
N PRO A 165 3.11 -5.50 -5.69
CA PRO A 165 2.46 -6.47 -6.58
C PRO A 165 0.94 -6.41 -6.48
N MET A 166 0.23 -6.41 -7.61
CA MET A 166 -1.24 -6.41 -7.67
C MET A 166 -1.70 -7.63 -8.47
N PRO A 167 -1.82 -8.81 -7.84
CA PRO A 167 -2.16 -10.05 -8.52
C PRO A 167 -3.66 -10.16 -8.78
N PHE A 168 -4.01 -10.83 -9.90
CA PHE A 168 -5.39 -11.15 -10.30
C PHE A 168 -5.43 -12.48 -11.06
N ASN A 169 -6.55 -13.22 -10.99
CA ASN A 169 -6.70 -14.51 -11.66
C ASN A 169 -7.53 -14.41 -12.94
N GLU A 170 -8.49 -13.50 -13.00
CA GLU A 170 -9.42 -13.39 -14.11
C GLU A 170 -9.40 -12.02 -14.78
N HIS A 171 -9.33 -10.96 -13.96
CA HIS A 171 -9.48 -9.61 -14.50
C HIS A 171 -8.91 -8.54 -13.59
N ALA A 172 -8.25 -7.54 -14.20
CA ALA A 172 -7.80 -6.33 -13.54
C ALA A 172 -8.21 -5.09 -14.34
N LYS A 173 -8.89 -4.14 -13.70
CA LYS A 173 -9.23 -2.86 -14.30
C LYS A 173 -8.79 -1.73 -13.40
N MET A 174 -8.10 -0.73 -13.97
CA MET A 174 -7.76 0.50 -13.26
C MET A 174 -8.26 1.71 -14.03
N THR A 175 -8.71 2.70 -13.28
CA THR A 175 -9.18 3.99 -13.83
C THR A 175 -8.54 5.15 -13.10
N LEU A 176 -8.47 6.29 -13.76
CA LEU A 176 -8.11 7.57 -13.16
C LEU A 176 -9.18 8.60 -13.50
N THR A 177 -9.76 9.24 -12.49
CA THR A 177 -10.77 10.28 -12.63
C THR A 177 -10.17 11.62 -12.24
N ASN A 178 -10.41 12.65 -13.03
CA ASN A 178 -10.08 14.03 -12.67
C ASN A 178 -11.32 14.69 -12.04
N ASP A 179 -11.36 14.75 -10.71
CA ASP A 179 -12.43 15.44 -9.97
C ASP A 179 -12.17 16.97 -9.86
N GLY A 180 -10.98 17.45 -10.29
CA GLY A 180 -10.62 18.87 -10.26
C GLY A 180 -11.24 19.66 -11.39
N ASP A 181 -10.97 20.94 -11.42
CA ASP A 181 -11.53 21.92 -12.36
C ASP A 181 -10.61 22.27 -13.53
N GLU A 182 -9.38 21.72 -13.55
CA GLU A 182 -8.41 21.97 -14.61
C GLU A 182 -8.07 20.71 -15.41
N ASN A 183 -7.71 20.90 -16.68
CA ASN A 183 -7.21 19.81 -17.53
C ASN A 183 -5.79 19.39 -17.09
N ILE A 184 -5.60 18.13 -16.74
CA ILE A 184 -4.32 17.57 -16.29
C ILE A 184 -3.73 16.67 -17.36
N THR A 185 -2.55 17.02 -17.87
CA THR A 185 -1.80 16.12 -18.77
C THR A 185 -1.22 14.96 -17.98
N LEU A 186 -1.50 13.74 -18.41
CA LEU A 186 -0.99 12.50 -17.84
C LEU A 186 -0.04 11.80 -18.81
N PHE A 187 1.11 11.32 -18.29
CA PHE A 187 1.94 10.27 -18.84
C PHE A 187 1.90 9.10 -17.88
N TYR A 188 1.74 7.87 -18.36
CA TYR A 188 1.77 6.71 -17.50
C TYR A 188 2.29 5.47 -18.20
N GLN A 189 2.75 4.51 -17.41
CA GLN A 189 3.07 3.15 -17.82
C GLN A 189 2.71 2.19 -16.70
N ILE A 190 2.04 1.10 -17.06
CA ILE A 190 1.72 -0.02 -16.17
C ILE A 190 2.43 -1.24 -16.73
N ASP A 191 3.42 -1.76 -15.99
CA ASP A 191 4.16 -2.95 -16.34
C ASP A 191 3.58 -4.15 -15.59
N TYR A 192 3.24 -5.21 -16.31
CA TYR A 192 2.60 -6.40 -15.75
C TYR A 192 3.09 -7.68 -16.42
N THR A 193 2.82 -8.80 -15.78
CA THR A 193 2.95 -10.13 -16.36
C THR A 193 1.58 -10.74 -16.54
N ILE A 194 1.45 -11.61 -17.55
CA ILE A 194 0.27 -12.44 -17.79
C ILE A 194 0.71 -13.91 -17.81
N GLY A 195 -0.19 -14.85 -17.48
CA GLY A 195 0.15 -16.27 -17.34
C GLY A 195 0.75 -16.60 -15.96
N ASP A 196 0.60 -15.71 -15.01
CA ASP A 196 1.03 -15.94 -13.61
C ASP A 196 0.27 -17.12 -12.99
N ARG A 197 0.98 -17.87 -12.13
CA ARG A 197 0.39 -18.90 -11.27
C ARG A 197 0.37 -18.38 -9.83
N HIS A 198 -0.84 -18.21 -9.30
CA HIS A 198 -1.02 -17.68 -7.96
C HIS A 198 -1.34 -18.80 -6.96
N PRO A 199 -1.08 -18.60 -5.64
CA PRO A 199 -1.49 -19.52 -4.61
C PRO A 199 -3.03 -19.62 -4.54
N GLU A 200 -3.55 -20.73 -4.03
CA GLU A 200 -5.00 -20.94 -3.85
C GLU A 200 -5.65 -19.83 -3.00
N LYS A 201 -4.98 -19.42 -1.93
CA LYS A 201 -5.37 -18.29 -1.10
C LYS A 201 -4.67 -17.02 -1.56
N LEU A 202 -5.23 -16.37 -2.55
CA LEU A 202 -4.70 -15.14 -3.11
C LEU A 202 -5.39 -13.91 -2.53
N GLY A 203 -4.64 -13.06 -1.84
CA GLY A 203 -5.08 -11.71 -1.48
C GLY A 203 -4.98 -10.75 -2.66
N ARG A 204 -6.00 -9.92 -2.89
CA ARG A 204 -5.95 -8.80 -3.85
C ARG A 204 -5.60 -7.54 -3.10
N LEU A 205 -4.87 -6.64 -3.76
CA LEU A 205 -4.52 -5.36 -3.16
C LEU A 205 -5.78 -4.52 -2.93
N HIS A 206 -5.90 -4.01 -1.72
CA HIS A 206 -6.89 -3.01 -1.35
C HIS A 206 -6.18 -1.75 -0.87
N VAL A 207 -6.76 -0.60 -1.20
CA VAL A 207 -6.29 0.70 -0.70
C VAL A 207 -7.49 1.59 -0.42
N CYS A 208 -7.56 2.15 0.77
CA CYS A 208 -8.52 3.19 1.10
C CYS A 208 -7.82 4.49 1.49
N PHE A 209 -8.52 5.58 1.34
CA PHE A 209 -8.11 6.90 1.81
C PHE A 209 -9.10 7.40 2.85
N VAL A 210 -8.58 7.85 3.98
CA VAL A 210 -9.36 8.47 5.07
C VAL A 210 -8.73 9.82 5.40
N ARG A 211 -9.54 10.82 5.69
CA ARG A 211 -9.09 12.13 6.19
C ARG A 211 -10.07 12.69 7.20
N GLU A 212 -9.55 13.21 8.28
CA GLU A 212 -10.28 14.04 9.26
C GLU A 212 -9.57 15.38 9.42
N ASN A 213 -10.28 16.47 9.20
CA ASN A 213 -9.74 17.84 9.28
C ASN A 213 -10.73 18.80 9.95
N PRO A 214 -10.61 19.06 11.27
CA PRO A 214 -9.68 18.38 12.20
C PRO A 214 -10.24 17.03 12.69
N THR A 215 -9.36 16.23 13.33
CA THR A 215 -9.74 15.01 14.08
C THR A 215 -10.62 15.34 15.27
N THR A 216 -11.34 14.35 15.79
CA THR A 216 -12.22 14.49 16.96
C THR A 216 -11.46 14.22 18.25
N LEU A 217 -11.52 15.15 19.22
CA LEU A 217 -10.89 14.96 20.54
C LEU A 217 -11.33 13.65 21.18
N THR A 218 -10.38 12.95 21.81
CA THR A 218 -10.58 11.68 22.53
C THR A 218 -11.07 10.52 21.67
N THR A 219 -11.04 10.68 20.34
CA THR A 219 -11.39 9.63 19.37
C THR A 219 -10.16 9.33 18.52
N ASP A 220 -9.71 8.08 18.55
CA ASP A 220 -8.56 7.67 17.75
C ASP A 220 -8.88 7.80 16.25
N PHE A 221 -7.95 8.33 15.45
CA PHE A 221 -8.09 8.37 13.99
C PHE A 221 -7.99 6.96 13.40
N GLU A 222 -8.92 6.59 12.52
CA GLU A 222 -8.94 5.26 11.89
C GLU A 222 -8.01 5.20 10.68
N ILE A 223 -6.85 4.56 10.84
CA ILE A 223 -5.92 4.25 9.74
C ILE A 223 -6.54 3.20 8.81
N LEU A 224 -7.05 2.10 9.40
CA LEU A 224 -7.79 1.06 8.69
C LEU A 224 -9.12 0.83 9.39
N PRO A 225 -10.23 1.32 8.83
CA PRO A 225 -11.57 0.96 9.29
C PRO A 225 -11.80 -0.54 9.29
N LYS A 226 -12.64 -1.02 10.19
CA LYS A 226 -12.83 -2.45 10.43
C LYS A 226 -13.04 -3.26 9.14
N ARG A 227 -12.17 -4.23 8.90
CA ARG A 227 -12.29 -5.25 7.85
C ARG A 227 -12.68 -6.58 8.48
N ILE A 228 -13.58 -7.31 7.81
CA ILE A 228 -14.05 -8.63 8.22
C ILE A 228 -13.50 -9.66 7.24
N GLY A 229 -13.04 -10.80 7.74
CA GLY A 229 -12.35 -11.83 6.98
C GLY A 229 -10.87 -11.87 7.29
N GLU A 230 -10.11 -12.69 6.57
CA GLU A 230 -8.65 -12.77 6.72
C GLU A 230 -7.94 -11.73 5.83
N GLY A 231 -6.73 -11.31 6.24
CA GLY A 231 -5.94 -10.39 5.44
C GLY A 231 -4.53 -10.19 5.97
N ARG A 232 -3.79 -9.34 5.23
CA ARG A 232 -2.43 -8.92 5.58
C ARG A 232 -2.31 -7.41 5.39
N PHE A 233 -2.05 -6.70 6.47
CA PHE A 233 -1.72 -5.29 6.42
C PHE A 233 -0.31 -5.09 5.86
N ILE A 234 -0.18 -4.23 4.88
CA ILE A 234 1.09 -3.92 4.21
C ILE A 234 1.69 -2.65 4.75
N GLY A 235 0.87 -1.67 5.06
CA GLY A 235 1.34 -0.40 5.59
C GLY A 235 0.47 0.78 5.22
N THR A 236 0.96 1.95 5.54
CA THR A 236 0.23 3.20 5.31
C THR A 236 1.18 4.35 5.00
N VAL A 237 0.68 5.29 4.20
CA VAL A 237 1.20 6.66 4.07
C VAL A 237 0.31 7.56 4.90
N LEU A 238 0.89 8.29 5.84
CA LEU A 238 0.19 9.18 6.75
C LEU A 238 0.57 10.63 6.45
N GLY A 239 -0.43 11.48 6.39
CA GLY A 239 -0.28 12.93 6.35
C GLY A 239 -0.79 13.55 7.62
N VAL A 240 0.01 14.40 8.26
CA VAL A 240 -0.39 15.19 9.42
C VAL A 240 -0.12 16.66 9.12
N ARG A 241 -1.13 17.51 9.31
CA ARG A 241 -0.95 18.96 9.42
C ARG A 241 -1.25 19.36 10.85
N THR A 242 -0.24 19.87 11.55
CA THR A 242 -0.40 20.32 12.93
C THR A 242 -1.16 21.63 12.96
N LEU A 243 -2.22 21.71 13.76
CA LEU A 243 -3.07 22.88 13.92
C LEU A 243 -2.73 23.68 15.18
N GLU A 244 -1.95 23.08 16.07
CA GLU A 244 -1.50 23.68 17.32
C GLU A 244 0.02 23.57 17.43
N GLY A 245 0.64 24.47 18.20
CA GLY A 245 2.04 24.36 18.60
C GLY A 245 2.31 23.10 19.45
N ASN A 246 3.51 22.96 19.96
CA ASN A 246 3.98 21.83 20.74
C ASN A 246 4.15 20.51 19.97
N TRP A 247 4.70 19.51 20.66
CA TRP A 247 4.91 18.18 20.09
C TRP A 247 3.57 17.43 19.99
N TRP A 248 3.36 16.74 18.87
CA TRP A 248 2.07 16.12 18.46
C TRP A 248 2.11 14.59 18.41
N GLY A 249 3.28 13.97 18.51
CA GLY A 249 3.52 12.59 18.10
C GLY A 249 3.54 11.55 19.20
N GLU A 250 2.91 11.79 20.37
CA GLU A 250 2.84 10.82 21.48
C GLU A 250 1.75 9.74 21.31
N GLY A 251 0.89 9.87 20.30
CA GLY A 251 -0.25 8.97 20.10
C GLY A 251 0.16 7.59 19.64
N GLU A 252 -0.34 6.56 20.31
CA GLU A 252 -0.06 5.15 20.02
C GLU A 252 -0.84 4.65 18.79
N VAL A 253 -0.18 3.87 17.92
CA VAL A 253 -0.87 3.04 16.93
C VAL A 253 -1.39 1.78 17.61
N LYS A 254 -2.68 1.46 17.40
CA LYS A 254 -3.36 0.30 17.95
C LYS A 254 -3.90 -0.57 16.83
N ILE A 255 -3.55 -1.87 16.84
CA ILE A 255 -4.02 -2.85 15.88
C ILE A 255 -4.87 -3.88 16.61
N PHE A 256 -6.19 -3.78 16.40
CA PHE A 256 -7.19 -4.69 16.94
C PHE A 256 -7.42 -5.83 15.95
N MET A 257 -7.27 -7.07 16.39
CA MET A 257 -7.36 -8.26 15.53
C MET A 257 -8.15 -9.38 16.19
N ASP A 258 -8.85 -10.14 15.37
CA ASP A 258 -9.34 -11.50 15.66
C ASP A 258 -10.21 -11.65 16.93
N GLY A 259 -10.92 -10.60 17.30
CA GLY A 259 -11.82 -10.57 18.46
C GLY A 259 -11.37 -9.64 19.58
N ASP A 260 -10.32 -8.86 19.37
CA ASP A 260 -9.96 -7.78 20.29
C ASP A 260 -11.12 -6.78 20.41
N THR A 261 -11.39 -6.30 21.63
CA THR A 261 -12.51 -5.39 21.90
C THR A 261 -12.01 -4.08 22.51
N GLU A 262 -11.62 -4.12 23.77
CA GLU A 262 -11.17 -2.96 24.53
C GLU A 262 -9.68 -2.66 24.32
N PHE A 263 -8.86 -3.71 24.28
CA PHE A 263 -7.40 -3.59 24.13
C PHE A 263 -6.92 -4.27 22.84
N PRO A 264 -5.94 -3.66 22.14
CA PRO A 264 -5.40 -4.22 20.90
C PRO A 264 -4.38 -5.34 21.16
N THR A 265 -4.23 -6.24 20.20
CA THR A 265 -3.13 -7.22 20.21
C THR A 265 -1.77 -6.55 19.98
N ILE A 266 -1.71 -5.50 19.14
CA ILE A 266 -0.47 -4.72 18.91
C ILE A 266 -0.74 -3.28 19.31
N CYS A 267 0.11 -2.73 20.18
CA CYS A 267 0.08 -1.35 20.63
C CYS A 267 1.48 -0.75 20.49
N GLY A 268 1.56 0.43 19.90
CA GLY A 268 2.78 1.22 19.79
C GLY A 268 3.06 2.04 21.05
N THR A 269 3.99 2.97 20.95
CA THR A 269 4.42 3.87 22.03
C THR A 269 4.38 5.35 21.65
N GLY A 270 4.19 5.65 20.36
CA GLY A 270 4.11 6.99 19.81
C GLY A 270 3.93 6.97 18.30
N SER A 271 3.51 8.08 17.72
CA SER A 271 3.31 8.20 16.27
C SER A 271 4.64 8.19 15.51
N GLU A 272 5.67 8.85 16.05
CA GLU A 272 7.02 8.78 15.49
C GLU A 272 7.65 7.40 15.67
N ASP A 273 7.37 6.73 16.79
CA ASP A 273 7.84 5.37 17.06
C ASP A 273 7.25 4.37 16.06
N TYR A 274 5.99 4.56 15.68
CA TYR A 274 5.35 3.73 14.65
C TYR A 274 6.10 3.79 13.32
N VAL A 275 6.56 4.96 12.91
CA VAL A 275 7.38 5.10 11.70
C VAL A 275 8.88 4.98 11.99
N CYS A 276 9.24 4.41 13.15
CA CYS A 276 10.59 4.04 13.58
C CYS A 276 11.60 5.20 13.51
N VAL A 277 11.17 6.39 13.86
CA VAL A 277 12.03 7.53 14.22
C VAL A 277 11.88 7.79 15.71
N SER A 278 12.62 8.69 16.33
CA SER A 278 12.59 8.88 17.77
C SER A 278 12.93 10.32 18.18
N TYR A 279 12.38 10.75 19.32
CA TYR A 279 12.61 12.08 19.89
C TYR A 279 12.28 13.21 18.91
N GLY A 280 11.12 13.10 18.25
CA GLY A 280 10.64 14.02 17.24
C GLY A 280 10.64 13.44 15.82
N MET A 281 10.00 14.13 14.89
CA MET A 281 9.82 13.66 13.52
C MET A 281 10.95 14.20 12.63
N GLN A 282 12.06 13.46 12.50
CA GLN A 282 13.12 13.82 11.57
C GLN A 282 12.71 13.49 10.13
N GLN A 283 12.95 14.41 9.20
CA GLN A 283 12.73 14.17 7.77
C GLN A 283 13.82 13.24 7.23
N THR A 284 13.66 11.95 7.45
CA THR A 284 14.56 10.90 7.00
C THR A 284 13.75 9.72 6.47
N PRO A 285 13.71 9.53 5.14
CA PRO A 285 13.10 8.35 4.54
C PRO A 285 14.08 7.17 4.61
N PHE A 286 13.60 6.04 5.13
CA PHE A 286 14.28 4.75 5.12
C PHE A 286 13.52 3.77 4.23
N PHE A 287 14.09 2.59 3.97
CA PHE A 287 13.54 1.65 3.00
C PHE A 287 12.12 1.16 3.36
N TYR A 288 11.86 0.89 4.64
CA TYR A 288 10.55 0.39 5.10
C TYR A 288 9.73 1.40 5.92
N HIS A 289 10.29 2.52 6.30
CA HIS A 289 9.66 3.46 7.23
C HIS A 289 10.29 4.86 7.15
N GLY A 290 9.69 5.82 7.84
CA GLY A 290 10.28 7.14 8.06
C GLY A 290 9.38 8.29 7.65
N CYS A 291 9.97 9.47 7.63
CA CYS A 291 9.33 10.72 7.27
C CYS A 291 9.90 11.23 5.94
N SER A 292 9.05 11.36 4.93
CA SER A 292 9.46 11.86 3.61
C SER A 292 9.39 13.38 3.50
N TRP A 293 8.57 14.03 4.34
CA TRP A 293 8.41 15.47 4.40
C TRP A 293 8.08 15.93 5.81
N ASN A 294 8.76 16.97 6.31
CA ASN A 294 8.42 17.64 7.56
C ASN A 294 8.81 19.12 7.46
N LYS A 295 7.85 19.96 7.10
CA LYS A 295 8.08 21.39 6.96
C LYS A 295 6.78 22.16 7.07
N ASP A 296 6.83 23.35 7.69
CA ASP A 296 5.72 24.30 7.79
C ASP A 296 4.43 23.66 8.37
N GLY A 297 4.59 22.79 9.38
CA GLY A 297 3.48 22.07 10.03
C GLY A 297 2.92 20.89 9.23
N PHE A 298 3.40 20.63 8.01
CA PHE A 298 2.99 19.50 7.18
C PHE A 298 3.99 18.36 7.29
N ILE A 299 3.49 17.18 7.64
CA ILE A 299 4.28 15.97 7.81
C ILE A 299 3.74 14.87 6.88
N SER A 300 4.62 14.26 6.10
CA SER A 300 4.34 13.06 5.33
C SER A 300 5.25 11.93 5.82
N MET A 301 4.67 10.86 6.32
CA MET A 301 5.40 9.73 6.89
C MET A 301 4.80 8.41 6.41
N TYR A 302 5.55 7.31 6.56
CA TYR A 302 5.09 6.00 6.10
C TYR A 302 5.70 4.86 6.89
N ARG A 303 4.98 3.72 6.90
CA ARG A 303 5.46 2.44 7.42
C ARG A 303 5.04 1.30 6.51
N TRP A 304 5.98 0.41 6.15
CA TRP A 304 5.77 -0.78 5.33
C TRP A 304 6.12 -2.04 6.11
N HIS A 305 5.13 -2.84 6.45
CA HIS A 305 5.25 -4.10 7.16
C HIS A 305 5.57 -5.26 6.19
N LEU A 306 6.65 -5.13 5.41
CA LEU A 306 7.09 -6.15 4.48
C LEU A 306 7.94 -7.22 5.17
N PRO A 307 8.99 -6.85 5.97
CA PRO A 307 9.79 -7.81 6.70
C PRO A 307 9.16 -8.24 8.04
N ASP A 308 8.24 -7.46 8.59
CA ASP A 308 7.54 -7.64 9.86
C ASP A 308 6.02 -7.75 9.62
N PRO A 309 5.54 -8.83 8.98
CA PRO A 309 4.18 -8.92 8.46
C PRO A 309 3.12 -8.94 9.56
N ILE A 310 2.00 -8.24 9.30
CA ILE A 310 0.83 -8.23 10.17
C ILE A 310 -0.31 -8.95 9.47
N TYR A 311 -0.68 -10.13 9.99
CA TYR A 311 -1.77 -10.96 9.50
C TYR A 311 -2.91 -10.99 10.50
N TRP A 312 -4.15 -11.03 9.99
CA TRP A 312 -5.33 -11.34 10.78
C TRP A 312 -6.17 -12.44 10.10
N LYS A 313 -7.05 -13.10 10.84
CA LYS A 313 -7.82 -14.28 10.37
C LYS A 313 -9.33 -14.07 10.35
N LYS A 314 -9.84 -13.14 11.16
CA LYS A 314 -11.28 -12.89 11.29
C LYS A 314 -11.65 -11.44 11.05
N GLU A 315 -10.89 -10.53 11.62
CA GLU A 315 -11.14 -9.10 11.51
C GLU A 315 -9.90 -8.29 11.91
N CYS A 316 -9.79 -7.08 11.36
CA CYS A 316 -8.76 -6.12 11.73
C CYS A 316 -9.32 -4.70 11.70
N ARG A 317 -8.88 -3.87 12.65
CA ARG A 317 -9.06 -2.42 12.69
C ARG A 317 -7.78 -1.80 13.21
N ILE A 318 -7.34 -0.69 12.58
CA ILE A 318 -6.10 -0.01 12.98
C ILE A 318 -6.43 1.45 13.24
N THR A 319 -6.02 1.95 14.41
CA THR A 319 -6.22 3.32 14.82
C THR A 319 -4.91 3.95 15.29
N ILE A 320 -4.88 5.28 15.38
CA ILE A 320 -3.80 6.04 15.99
C ILE A 320 -4.40 7.16 16.85
N GLN A 321 -3.85 7.34 18.04
CA GLN A 321 -4.25 8.42 18.94
C GLN A 321 -3.66 9.77 18.49
N GLN A 322 -4.33 10.87 18.84
CA GLN A 322 -3.81 12.22 18.66
C GLN A 322 -3.47 12.80 20.05
N ILE A 323 -2.27 12.48 20.50
CA ILE A 323 -1.76 12.91 21.81
C ILE A 323 -0.53 13.79 21.61
N GLY A 324 -0.53 14.93 22.28
CA GLY A 324 0.60 15.85 22.33
C GLY A 324 1.33 15.82 23.65
N TRP A 325 2.47 16.49 23.67
CA TRP A 325 3.28 16.69 24.86
C TRP A 325 3.68 18.16 25.02
N SER A 326 3.47 18.72 26.22
CA SER A 326 3.92 20.07 26.58
C SER A 326 4.25 20.17 28.06
N ARG A 327 5.31 20.91 28.39
CA ARG A 327 5.67 21.22 29.80
C ARG A 327 4.63 22.09 30.49
N GLU A 328 3.95 22.94 29.78
CA GLU A 328 2.91 23.82 30.30
C GLU A 328 1.78 23.04 30.96
N TYR A 329 1.40 21.90 30.36
CA TYR A 329 0.37 21.02 30.90
C TYR A 329 0.78 20.36 32.25
N VAL A 330 2.08 20.18 32.52
CA VAL A 330 2.54 19.59 33.78
C VAL A 330 2.15 20.45 34.99
N GLU A 331 2.20 21.77 34.83
CA GLU A 331 1.87 22.71 35.93
C GLU A 331 0.36 22.70 36.22
N GLU A 332 -0.47 22.49 35.20
CA GLU A 332 -1.94 22.51 35.34
C GLU A 332 -2.52 21.15 35.76
N THR A 333 -2.03 20.05 35.17
CA THR A 333 -2.65 18.73 35.27
C THR A 333 -1.79 17.68 35.97
N GLY A 334 -0.52 17.94 36.17
CA GLY A 334 0.46 16.97 36.69
C GLY A 334 0.97 15.99 35.62
N SER A 335 0.50 16.11 34.36
CA SER A 335 0.92 15.31 33.20
C SER A 335 1.29 16.19 32.03
N ALA A 336 2.36 15.83 31.30
CA ALA A 336 2.75 16.53 30.08
C ALA A 336 1.92 16.13 28.86
N LEU A 337 1.16 15.05 28.94
CA LEU A 337 0.34 14.54 27.85
C LEU A 337 -1.02 15.24 27.78
N TYR A 338 -1.50 15.52 26.57
CA TYR A 338 -2.82 16.12 26.34
C TYR A 338 -3.40 15.69 25.00
N GLU A 339 -4.73 15.67 24.91
CA GLU A 339 -5.47 15.37 23.69
C GLU A 339 -5.38 16.52 22.68
N ARG A 340 -5.21 16.17 21.41
CA ARG A 340 -5.08 17.12 20.29
C ARG A 340 -6.14 16.94 19.24
N LYS A 341 -6.28 17.98 18.42
CA LYS A 341 -6.98 17.94 17.13
C LYS A 341 -6.05 18.47 16.07
N ASP A 342 -5.74 17.63 15.09
CA ASP A 342 -4.93 18.01 13.94
C ASP A 342 -5.59 17.49 12.66
N ASP A 343 -5.13 17.92 11.48
CA ASP A 343 -5.59 17.38 10.21
C ASP A 343 -4.80 16.10 9.89
N TRP A 344 -5.47 14.97 9.92
CA TRP A 344 -4.89 13.66 9.64
C TRP A 344 -5.45 13.05 8.39
N SER A 345 -4.59 12.41 7.60
CA SER A 345 -4.98 11.61 6.44
C SER A 345 -4.16 10.33 6.35
N SER A 346 -4.76 9.28 5.81
CA SER A 346 -4.07 8.02 5.54
C SER A 346 -4.44 7.44 4.18
N ALA A 347 -3.44 6.92 3.46
CA ALA A 347 -3.63 5.95 2.40
C ALA A 347 -3.12 4.60 2.92
N THR A 348 -4.02 3.65 3.09
CA THR A 348 -3.75 2.38 3.78
C THR A 348 -3.85 1.22 2.83
N PHE A 349 -2.83 0.35 2.83
CA PHE A 349 -2.61 -0.73 1.89
C PHE A 349 -2.67 -2.09 2.59
N TRP A 350 -3.48 -3.01 2.06
CA TRP A 350 -3.58 -4.39 2.57
C TRP A 350 -3.95 -5.36 1.47
N TYR A 351 -3.76 -6.66 1.73
CA TYR A 351 -4.31 -7.72 0.92
C TYR A 351 -5.43 -8.44 1.67
N GLU A 352 -6.54 -8.67 0.99
CA GLU A 352 -7.62 -9.55 1.45
C GLU A 352 -8.20 -10.36 0.27
N PRO A 353 -8.83 -11.52 0.51
CA PRO A 353 -9.46 -12.30 -0.55
C PRO A 353 -10.72 -11.61 -1.08
N LEU A 354 -11.19 -12.03 -2.26
CA LEU A 354 -12.47 -11.62 -2.83
C LEU A 354 -13.51 -12.75 -2.70
N PRO A 355 -14.81 -12.41 -2.67
CA PRO A 355 -15.36 -11.06 -2.68
C PRO A 355 -15.09 -10.30 -1.38
N SER A 356 -14.77 -9.03 -1.49
CA SER A 356 -14.50 -8.16 -0.34
C SER A 356 -15.70 -7.28 0.00
N ALA A 357 -15.74 -6.76 1.23
CA ALA A 357 -16.66 -5.70 1.60
C ALA A 357 -16.27 -4.39 0.88
N LYS A 358 -17.24 -3.50 0.66
CA LYS A 358 -16.97 -2.15 0.14
C LYS A 358 -15.92 -1.44 1.00
N LEU A 359 -15.17 -0.56 0.38
CA LEU A 359 -14.31 0.39 1.09
C LEU A 359 -15.16 1.36 1.93
N PRO A 360 -14.55 2.03 2.92
CA PRO A 360 -15.19 3.17 3.59
C PRO A 360 -15.66 4.21 2.58
N GLU A 361 -16.58 5.07 3.00
CA GLU A 361 -17.02 6.19 2.16
C GLU A 361 -15.83 7.07 1.76
N PHE A 362 -15.69 7.29 0.46
CA PHE A 362 -14.59 8.10 -0.07
C PHE A 362 -14.92 9.58 0.12
N PRO A 363 -14.03 10.38 0.71
CA PRO A 363 -14.28 11.80 0.94
C PRO A 363 -14.54 12.54 -0.37
N ASP A 364 -15.46 13.51 -0.37
CA ASP A 364 -15.67 14.39 -1.52
C ASP A 364 -14.43 15.24 -1.84
N LEU A 365 -14.46 15.95 -2.97
CA LEU A 365 -13.32 16.74 -3.42
C LEU A 365 -12.98 17.85 -2.41
N GLU A 366 -13.98 18.58 -1.91
CA GLU A 366 -13.79 19.66 -0.95
C GLU A 366 -13.07 19.17 0.30
N SER A 367 -13.52 18.05 0.88
CA SER A 367 -12.89 17.42 2.04
C SER A 367 -11.46 16.95 1.76
N ARG A 368 -11.17 16.47 0.54
CA ARG A 368 -9.83 15.99 0.17
C ARG A 368 -8.81 17.11 -0.01
N VAL A 369 -9.23 18.29 -0.48
CA VAL A 369 -8.34 19.41 -0.83
C VAL A 369 -8.37 20.55 0.16
N ALA A 370 -9.27 20.55 1.14
CA ALA A 370 -9.39 21.64 2.12
C ALA A 370 -8.06 21.92 2.82
N ASN A 371 -7.70 23.20 2.92
CA ASN A 371 -6.52 23.70 3.64
C ASN A 371 -5.17 23.07 3.23
N LEU A 372 -5.05 22.59 2.00
CA LEU A 372 -3.76 22.15 1.46
C LEU A 372 -2.83 23.35 1.32
N TRP A 373 -1.70 23.33 2.08
CA TRP A 373 -0.66 24.36 2.06
C TRP A 373 -1.07 25.75 2.56
N GLU A 374 -2.22 25.85 3.22
CA GLU A 374 -2.56 27.03 4.01
C GLU A 374 -1.80 26.98 5.33
N GLU A 375 -1.14 28.09 5.69
CA GLU A 375 -0.56 28.22 7.03
C GLU A 375 -1.70 28.18 8.07
N PRO A 376 -1.49 27.56 9.24
CA PRO A 376 -2.47 27.63 10.31
C PRO A 376 -2.80 29.09 10.64
N GLU A 377 -4.06 29.44 10.86
CA GLU A 377 -4.45 30.75 11.37
C GLU A 377 -3.78 30.94 12.74
N GLU A 378 -3.06 32.08 12.96
CA GLU A 378 -2.38 32.43 14.20
C GLU A 378 -3.36 32.61 15.39
#